data_c78f8bf7f4298fe3cc9927ede8a9fd38
#
_entry.id   c78f8bf7f4298fe3cc9927ede8a9fd38
#
_cell.length_a   1.000
_cell.length_b   1.000
_cell.length_c   1.000
_cell.angle_alpha   90.00
_cell.angle_beta   90.00
_cell.angle_gamma   90.00
#
_symmetry.space_group_name_H-M   'P 1'
#
loop_
_entity.id
_entity.type
_entity.pdbx_description
1 polymer ?
#
loop_
_entity_poly.entity_id
_entity_poly.type
_entity_poly.pdbx_seq_one_letter_code
_entity_poly.pdbx_strand_id
1 'polypeptide(L)'
;YAFVAGRSTFVEISSLSYPLFQSSGLVLGAYTFMALMLGAALALLVRSSIGAMAITMVGVVAILAAFQLVARPDYAEPSVRTSPVAGFSSYYSSDTSIPAVNWELAQGYVDLRGNWVDIKYDECTWGGSGDENPYEQRAEETGAEYSLRMDVLSAQQNREMEICLREHGVDHYEVRYHSDDQFWRFQFTEAALVLILSGLFLLPALWGLRRLKP
;
A
#
# COMPACT_ATOMS: atom_id res chain seq x y z
N TYR A 1 -13.66 17.44 -0.75
CA TYR A 1 -12.32 18.05 -0.78
C TYR A 1 -11.82 18.43 0.62
N ALA A 2 -12.66 19.01 1.47
CA ALA A 2 -12.29 19.41 2.84
C ALA A 2 -12.02 18.22 3.77
N PHE A 3 -12.60 17.05 3.49
CA PHE A 3 -12.44 15.86 4.34
C PHE A 3 -11.11 15.14 4.10
N VAL A 4 -10.56 15.21 2.87
CA VAL A 4 -9.27 14.63 2.52
C VAL A 4 -8.10 15.56 2.86
N ALA A 5 -8.39 16.87 3.00
CA ALA A 5 -7.39 17.86 3.35
C ALA A 5 -7.09 17.97 4.86
N GLY A 6 -7.80 17.24 5.70
CA GLY A 6 -7.48 17.10 7.13
C GLY A 6 -6.29 16.16 7.33
N ARG A 7 -5.13 16.54 6.78
CA ARG A 7 -3.86 15.87 7.05
C ARG A 7 -3.62 15.86 8.54
N SER A 8 -3.67 14.67 9.14
CA SER A 8 -3.09 14.50 10.47
C SER A 8 -1.59 14.74 10.32
N THR A 9 -1.07 15.70 11.03
CA THR A 9 0.35 16.10 11.04
C THR A 9 1.32 14.98 11.47
N PHE A 10 0.82 13.76 11.70
CA PHE A 10 1.60 12.67 12.28
C PHE A 10 1.75 11.43 11.40
N VAL A 11 0.91 11.23 10.37
CA VAL A 11 1.05 10.09 9.45
C VAL A 11 0.57 10.54 8.07
N GLU A 12 1.49 10.72 7.15
CA GLU A 12 1.15 10.94 5.74
C GLU A 12 0.78 9.59 5.12
N ILE A 13 -0.53 9.35 5.00
CA ILE A 13 -1.07 8.14 4.38
C ILE A 13 -1.56 8.50 2.98
N SER A 14 -1.17 7.72 1.97
CA SER A 14 -1.65 7.90 0.60
C SER A 14 -3.17 7.86 0.54
N SER A 15 -3.75 8.76 -0.25
CA SER A 15 -5.19 8.80 -0.53
C SER A 15 -5.69 7.55 -1.29
N LEU A 16 -4.76 6.81 -1.92
CA LEU A 16 -5.01 5.54 -2.61
C LEU A 16 -5.03 4.34 -1.65
N SER A 17 -4.54 4.50 -0.41
CA SER A 17 -4.48 3.42 0.56
C SER A 17 -5.83 3.14 1.23
N TYR A 18 -5.98 1.91 1.73
CA TYR A 18 -7.10 1.53 2.58
C TYR A 18 -6.97 2.17 3.98
N PRO A 19 -8.06 2.65 4.60
CA PRO A 19 -9.45 2.69 4.13
C PRO A 19 -9.83 3.98 3.40
N LEU A 20 -8.91 4.94 3.25
CA LEU A 20 -9.20 6.31 2.78
C LEU A 20 -9.79 6.32 1.38
N PHE A 21 -9.24 5.54 0.46
CA PHE A 21 -9.70 5.49 -0.93
C PHE A 21 -11.17 5.08 -1.03
N GLN A 22 -11.56 4.03 -0.31
CA GLN A 22 -12.92 3.46 -0.38
C GLN A 22 -13.96 4.29 0.39
N SER A 23 -13.52 5.05 1.40
CA SER A 23 -14.38 5.92 2.20
C SER A 23 -14.55 7.32 1.62
N SER A 24 -13.97 7.61 0.46
CA SER A 24 -13.97 8.93 -0.13
C SER A 24 -14.46 8.93 -1.60
N GLY A 25 -14.92 10.09 -2.04
CA GLY A 25 -15.22 10.34 -3.45
C GLY A 25 -16.35 9.51 -4.05
N LEU A 26 -16.23 9.21 -5.35
CA LEU A 26 -17.26 8.52 -6.15
C LEU A 26 -17.38 7.04 -5.79
N VAL A 27 -16.28 6.41 -5.39
CA VAL A 27 -16.21 4.98 -5.10
C VAL A 27 -17.10 4.63 -3.92
N LEU A 28 -17.19 5.46 -2.88
CA LEU A 28 -18.10 5.25 -1.76
C LEU A 28 -19.56 5.14 -2.22
N GLY A 29 -19.99 6.04 -3.11
CA GLY A 29 -21.34 6.02 -3.67
C GLY A 29 -21.58 4.77 -4.53
N ALA A 30 -20.61 4.39 -5.35
CA ALA A 30 -20.68 3.19 -6.19
C ALA A 30 -20.79 1.90 -5.36
N TYR A 31 -20.00 1.74 -4.32
CA TYR A 31 -20.08 0.59 -3.42
C TYR A 31 -21.38 0.54 -2.62
N THR A 32 -21.87 1.69 -2.17
CA THR A 32 -23.17 1.77 -1.49
C THR A 32 -24.30 1.32 -2.43
N PHE A 33 -24.28 1.80 -3.66
CA PHE A 33 -25.24 1.38 -4.69
C PHE A 33 -25.14 -0.11 -4.99
N MET A 34 -23.93 -0.63 -5.14
CA MET A 34 -23.68 -2.06 -5.36
C MET A 34 -24.24 -2.91 -4.21
N ALA A 35 -23.99 -2.49 -2.95
CA ALA A 35 -24.49 -3.22 -1.78
C ALA A 35 -26.02 -3.28 -1.75
N LEU A 36 -26.70 -2.18 -2.12
CA LEU A 36 -28.15 -2.11 -2.23
C LEU A 36 -28.65 -3.06 -3.34
N MET A 37 -28.03 -3.06 -4.51
CA MET A 37 -28.42 -3.93 -5.63
C MET A 37 -28.20 -5.41 -5.31
N LEU A 38 -27.07 -5.76 -4.70
CA LEU A 38 -26.78 -7.12 -4.25
C LEU A 38 -27.79 -7.57 -3.19
N GLY A 39 -28.05 -6.72 -2.18
CA GLY A 39 -29.01 -6.99 -1.10
C GLY A 39 -30.42 -7.19 -1.63
N ALA A 40 -30.89 -6.34 -2.56
CA ALA A 40 -32.19 -6.47 -3.19
C ALA A 40 -32.29 -7.77 -4.03
N ALA A 41 -31.25 -8.10 -4.80
CA ALA A 41 -31.23 -9.35 -5.56
C ALA A 41 -31.30 -10.59 -4.66
N LEU A 42 -30.54 -10.59 -3.56
CA LEU A 42 -30.53 -11.70 -2.60
C LEU A 42 -31.85 -11.79 -1.81
N ALA A 43 -32.47 -10.67 -1.48
CA ALA A 43 -33.78 -10.67 -0.81
C ALA A 43 -34.89 -11.32 -1.66
N LEU A 44 -34.78 -11.23 -3.00
CA LEU A 44 -35.72 -11.90 -3.92
C LEU A 44 -35.40 -13.38 -4.14
N LEU A 45 -34.16 -13.80 -3.95
CA LEU A 45 -33.71 -15.17 -4.21
C LEU A 45 -33.72 -16.04 -2.94
N VAL A 46 -33.42 -15.45 -1.79
CA VAL A 46 -33.26 -16.16 -0.52
C VAL A 46 -34.54 -16.02 0.30
N ARG A 47 -35.13 -17.11 0.73
CA ARG A 47 -36.38 -17.12 1.51
C ARG A 47 -36.20 -16.59 2.95
N SER A 48 -34.98 -16.57 3.45
CA SER A 48 -34.64 -16.09 4.80
C SER A 48 -34.08 -14.68 4.76
N SER A 49 -34.71 -13.73 5.41
CA SER A 49 -34.22 -12.34 5.50
C SER A 49 -32.85 -12.26 6.18
N ILE A 50 -32.64 -13.02 7.25
CA ILE A 50 -31.34 -13.07 7.96
C ILE A 50 -30.27 -13.67 7.05
N GLY A 51 -30.62 -14.74 6.31
CA GLY A 51 -29.69 -15.35 5.35
C GLY A 51 -29.30 -14.38 4.23
N ALA A 52 -30.26 -13.64 3.69
CA ALA A 52 -29.99 -12.64 2.64
C ALA A 52 -29.05 -11.54 3.16
N MET A 53 -29.27 -11.02 4.38
CA MET A 53 -28.38 -10.03 4.98
C MET A 53 -26.96 -10.55 5.20
N ALA A 54 -26.81 -11.76 5.74
CA ALA A 54 -25.51 -12.38 5.98
C ALA A 54 -24.74 -12.58 4.67
N ILE A 55 -25.39 -13.11 3.63
CA ILE A 55 -24.76 -13.31 2.31
C ILE A 55 -24.40 -11.98 1.67
N THR A 56 -25.26 -10.95 1.78
CA THR A 56 -24.95 -9.60 1.29
C THR A 56 -23.69 -9.03 1.95
N MET A 57 -23.61 -9.14 3.26
CA MET A 57 -22.45 -8.63 4.01
C MET A 57 -21.15 -9.32 3.59
N VAL A 58 -21.16 -10.66 3.55
CA VAL A 58 -20.00 -11.44 3.10
C VAL A 58 -19.64 -11.11 1.65
N GLY A 59 -20.63 -11.00 0.78
CA GLY A 59 -20.44 -10.67 -0.64
C GLY A 59 -19.80 -9.29 -0.83
N VAL A 60 -20.30 -8.27 -0.12
CA VAL A 60 -19.73 -6.91 -0.18
C VAL A 60 -18.27 -6.90 0.31
N VAL A 61 -17.98 -7.55 1.44
CA VAL A 61 -16.60 -7.63 1.97
C VAL A 61 -15.67 -8.35 0.98
N ALA A 62 -16.12 -9.45 0.39
CA ALA A 62 -15.34 -10.20 -0.60
C ALA A 62 -15.06 -9.36 -1.85
N ILE A 63 -16.05 -8.62 -2.36
CA ILE A 63 -15.88 -7.73 -3.51
C ILE A 63 -14.91 -6.60 -3.17
N LEU A 64 -15.04 -5.94 -2.01
CA LEU A 64 -14.11 -4.91 -1.57
C LEU A 64 -12.67 -5.43 -1.52
N ALA A 65 -12.47 -6.61 -0.93
CA ALA A 65 -11.16 -7.25 -0.85
C ALA A 65 -10.61 -7.60 -2.24
N ALA A 66 -11.44 -8.12 -3.15
CA ALA A 66 -11.04 -8.45 -4.51
C ALA A 66 -10.60 -7.21 -5.30
N PHE A 67 -11.33 -6.11 -5.20
CA PHE A 67 -10.94 -4.86 -5.85
C PHE A 67 -9.63 -4.32 -5.29
N GLN A 68 -9.47 -4.33 -3.97
CA GLN A 68 -8.27 -3.80 -3.33
C GLN A 68 -7.01 -4.61 -3.62
N LEU A 69 -7.11 -5.96 -3.55
CA LEU A 69 -5.94 -6.84 -3.61
C LEU A 69 -5.57 -7.27 -5.03
N VAL A 70 -6.56 -7.30 -5.94
CA VAL A 70 -6.36 -7.87 -7.28
C VAL A 70 -6.51 -6.82 -8.36
N ALA A 71 -7.61 -6.04 -8.34
CA ALA A 71 -7.90 -5.17 -9.47
C ALA A 71 -7.18 -3.82 -9.40
N ARG A 72 -7.13 -3.19 -8.23
CA ARG A 72 -6.60 -1.83 -8.07
C ARG A 72 -5.11 -1.68 -8.41
N PRO A 73 -4.21 -2.62 -8.07
CA PRO A 73 -2.80 -2.51 -8.47
C PRO A 73 -2.59 -2.35 -9.97
N ASP A 74 -3.52 -2.90 -10.78
CA ASP A 74 -3.43 -2.94 -12.24
C ASP A 74 -4.21 -1.82 -12.96
N TYR A 75 -4.78 -0.84 -12.24
CA TYR A 75 -5.52 0.28 -12.88
C TYR A 75 -4.62 1.23 -13.66
N ALA A 76 -3.35 1.27 -13.33
CA ALA A 76 -2.33 2.05 -14.03
C ALA A 76 -0.99 1.31 -13.99
N GLU A 77 -0.11 1.67 -14.91
CA GLU A 77 1.28 1.24 -14.84
C GLU A 77 1.94 1.88 -13.62
N PRO A 78 2.56 1.09 -12.73
CA PRO A 78 3.23 1.62 -11.56
C PRO A 78 4.45 2.45 -11.94
N SER A 79 4.66 3.54 -11.24
CA SER A 79 5.90 4.28 -11.30
C SER A 79 7.00 3.50 -10.58
N VAL A 80 8.17 3.43 -11.19
CA VAL A 80 9.33 2.74 -10.63
C VAL A 80 10.37 3.78 -10.24
N ARG A 81 10.85 3.70 -9.02
CA ARG A 81 11.98 4.48 -8.55
C ARG A 81 13.11 3.56 -8.14
N THR A 82 14.29 3.85 -8.65
CA THR A 82 15.51 3.14 -8.30
C THR A 82 16.40 4.03 -7.43
N SER A 83 17.00 3.45 -6.40
CA SER A 83 17.98 4.11 -5.55
C SER A 83 19.25 3.27 -5.53
N PRO A 84 20.44 3.88 -5.69
CA PRO A 84 21.69 3.13 -5.62
C PRO A 84 21.88 2.54 -4.21
N VAL A 85 22.54 1.40 -4.13
CA VAL A 85 22.86 0.75 -2.85
C VAL A 85 23.79 1.63 -2.01
N ALA A 86 24.67 2.39 -2.67
CA ALA A 86 25.54 3.37 -2.01
C ALA A 86 24.71 4.50 -1.39
N GLY A 87 24.79 4.66 -0.07
CA GLY A 87 24.06 5.69 0.66
C GLY A 87 22.64 5.31 1.08
N PHE A 88 22.26 4.03 0.98
CA PHE A 88 20.92 3.54 1.35
C PHE A 88 20.58 3.69 2.85
N SER A 89 21.53 4.05 3.70
CA SER A 89 21.28 4.32 5.13
C SER A 89 20.33 5.48 5.37
N SER A 90 20.01 6.22 4.37
CA SER A 90 19.10 7.33 4.51
C SER A 90 17.67 7.00 4.06
N TYR A 91 17.16 5.82 4.40
CA TYR A 91 15.71 5.59 4.36
C TYR A 91 14.95 6.63 5.22
N TYR A 92 15.65 7.23 6.19
CA TYR A 92 15.20 8.37 6.98
C TYR A 92 15.86 9.70 6.58
N SER A 93 16.82 9.69 5.67
CA SER A 93 17.37 10.94 5.17
C SER A 93 16.32 11.54 4.25
N SER A 94 15.93 12.71 4.60
CA SER A 94 15.07 13.69 3.96
C SER A 94 15.40 13.98 2.48
N ASP A 95 15.62 12.94 1.68
CA ASP A 95 15.50 13.07 0.24
C ASP A 95 14.01 13.29 -0.05
N THR A 96 13.64 14.55 0.06
CA THR A 96 12.34 15.14 -0.23
C THR A 96 11.85 14.87 -1.67
N SER A 97 12.55 14.04 -2.41
CA SER A 97 12.21 13.68 -3.79
C SER A 97 11.22 12.53 -3.90
N ILE A 98 10.94 11.75 -2.83
CA ILE A 98 9.76 10.90 -2.77
C ILE A 98 8.67 11.73 -2.12
N PRO A 99 7.58 12.08 -2.83
CA PRO A 99 6.42 12.61 -2.15
C PRO A 99 6.06 11.62 -1.05
N ALA A 100 6.01 12.06 0.20
CA ALA A 100 5.77 11.24 1.37
C ALA A 100 4.43 10.47 1.34
N VAL A 101 3.64 10.68 0.28
CA VAL A 101 2.28 10.24 0.14
C VAL A 101 2.11 9.52 -1.20
N ASN A 102 2.63 8.27 -1.27
CA ASN A 102 2.43 7.38 -2.41
C ASN A 102 1.89 6.04 -1.93
N TRP A 103 1.14 5.36 -2.78
CA TRP A 103 0.73 4.00 -2.50
C TRP A 103 1.78 3.02 -3.04
N GLU A 104 2.60 2.51 -2.13
CA GLU A 104 3.63 1.53 -2.45
C GLU A 104 3.00 0.16 -2.72
N LEU A 105 3.39 -0.44 -3.84
CA LEU A 105 2.96 -1.77 -4.27
C LEU A 105 3.98 -2.84 -3.88
N ALA A 106 5.25 -2.55 -4.12
CA ALA A 106 6.37 -3.44 -3.82
C ALA A 106 7.63 -2.63 -3.63
N GLN A 107 8.51 -3.10 -2.76
CA GLN A 107 9.83 -2.53 -2.55
C GLN A 107 10.82 -3.65 -2.22
N GLY A 108 12.06 -3.48 -2.63
CA GLY A 108 13.11 -4.45 -2.34
C GLY A 108 14.37 -4.26 -3.14
N TYR A 109 15.29 -5.19 -2.96
CA TYR A 109 16.56 -5.23 -3.65
C TYR A 109 16.43 -5.96 -4.99
N VAL A 110 17.14 -5.46 -6.00
CA VAL A 110 17.07 -5.98 -7.37
C VAL A 110 18.49 -6.23 -7.89
N ASP A 111 18.67 -7.35 -8.62
CA ASP A 111 19.94 -7.69 -9.29
C ASP A 111 20.08 -6.97 -10.65
N LEU A 112 21.24 -7.09 -11.29
CA LEU A 112 21.51 -6.56 -12.63
C LEU A 112 20.59 -7.11 -13.74
N ARG A 113 19.87 -8.20 -13.47
CA ARG A 113 18.92 -8.81 -14.42
C ARG A 113 17.47 -8.38 -14.19
N GLY A 114 17.22 -7.57 -13.16
CA GLY A 114 15.89 -7.12 -12.79
C GLY A 114 15.09 -8.10 -11.92
N ASN A 115 15.75 -9.11 -11.33
CA ASN A 115 15.09 -10.04 -10.42
C ASN A 115 15.18 -9.52 -8.98
N TRP A 116 14.12 -9.75 -8.21
CA TRP A 116 14.12 -9.47 -6.78
C TRP A 116 15.09 -10.39 -6.03
N VAL A 117 15.91 -9.79 -5.17
CA VAL A 117 16.85 -10.50 -4.29
C VAL A 117 16.29 -10.45 -2.89
N ASP A 118 16.00 -11.62 -2.32
CA ASP A 118 15.54 -11.73 -0.93
C ASP A 118 16.76 -11.80 0.00
N ILE A 119 16.94 -10.73 0.78
CA ILE A 119 18.00 -10.63 1.79
C ILE A 119 17.34 -10.57 3.15
N LYS A 120 17.70 -11.50 4.01
CA LYS A 120 17.21 -11.48 5.38
C LYS A 120 17.78 -10.28 6.12
N TYR A 121 16.91 -9.68 6.95
CA TYR A 121 17.23 -8.46 7.66
C TYR A 121 18.53 -8.52 8.47
N ASP A 122 18.89 -9.70 8.98
CA ASP A 122 20.06 -9.97 9.82
C ASP A 122 21.35 -10.26 9.02
N GLU A 123 21.26 -10.49 7.70
CA GLU A 123 22.43 -10.87 6.89
C GLU A 123 23.34 -9.69 6.58
N CYS A 124 22.77 -8.51 6.31
CA CYS A 124 23.53 -7.30 5.95
C CYS A 124 23.30 -6.14 6.93
N THR A 125 22.60 -6.35 8.03
CA THR A 125 22.52 -5.36 9.09
C THR A 125 23.69 -5.52 10.04
N TRP A 126 24.29 -4.40 10.41
CA TRP A 126 25.36 -4.38 11.38
C TRP A 126 24.81 -4.76 12.76
N GLY A 127 24.93 -6.01 13.12
CA GLY A 127 24.73 -6.49 14.47
C GLY A 127 25.99 -6.21 15.26
N GLY A 128 26.01 -5.09 15.98
CA GLY A 128 27.07 -4.82 16.95
C GLY A 128 27.14 -5.99 17.92
N SER A 129 28.06 -6.90 17.68
CA SER A 129 28.30 -8.09 18.51
C SER A 129 29.15 -7.80 19.75
N GLY A 130 29.08 -6.56 20.26
CA GLY A 130 29.80 -6.14 21.44
C GLY A 130 28.87 -5.82 22.61
N ASP A 131 29.34 -6.07 23.84
CA ASP A 131 28.62 -5.73 25.07
C ASP A 131 28.39 -4.23 25.27
N GLU A 132 29.04 -3.37 24.46
CA GLU A 132 28.87 -1.91 24.50
C GLU A 132 27.97 -1.45 23.33
N ASN A 133 26.94 -0.69 23.68
CA ASN A 133 26.10 -0.02 22.69
C ASN A 133 26.88 1.13 22.02
N PRO A 134 27.30 1.02 20.75
CA PRO A 134 28.13 2.04 20.09
C PRO A 134 27.38 3.37 19.89
N TYR A 135 26.07 3.37 20.08
CA TYR A 135 25.20 4.55 19.94
C TYR A 135 25.00 5.30 21.26
N GLU A 136 25.52 4.78 22.38
CA GLU A 136 25.41 5.45 23.66
C GLU A 136 26.44 6.60 23.78
N GLN A 137 25.98 7.76 24.23
CA GLN A 137 26.88 8.90 24.48
C GLN A 137 27.78 8.59 25.68
N ARG A 138 29.07 8.73 25.50
CA ARG A 138 30.07 8.53 26.57
C ARG A 138 30.00 9.63 27.61
N ALA A 139 30.23 9.31 28.87
CA ALA A 139 30.04 10.22 29.98
C ALA A 139 30.87 11.55 29.90
N GLU A 140 32.00 11.52 29.20
CA GLU A 140 32.91 12.71 29.04
C GLU A 140 32.80 13.30 27.61
N GLU A 141 31.90 12.79 26.76
CA GLU A 141 31.78 13.19 25.37
C GLU A 141 30.87 14.42 25.23
N THR A 142 31.36 15.46 24.58
CA THR A 142 30.54 16.61 24.22
C THR A 142 29.56 16.28 23.12
N GLY A 143 28.46 17.03 23.02
CA GLY A 143 27.46 16.80 21.94
C GLY A 143 28.04 16.88 20.52
N ALA A 144 29.07 17.73 20.30
CA ALA A 144 29.74 17.86 19.02
C ALA A 144 30.63 16.64 18.71
N GLU A 145 31.34 16.12 19.67
CA GLU A 145 32.16 14.90 19.54
C GLU A 145 31.28 13.68 19.32
N TYR A 146 30.14 13.57 20.03
CA TYR A 146 29.15 12.55 19.83
C TYR A 146 28.59 12.57 18.39
N SER A 147 28.17 13.74 17.89
CA SER A 147 27.66 13.89 16.53
C SER A 147 28.70 13.47 15.47
N LEU A 148 29.94 13.91 15.63
CA LEU A 148 31.03 13.53 14.73
C LEU A 148 31.30 12.02 14.74
N ARG A 149 31.28 11.39 15.91
CA ARG A 149 31.42 9.94 16.04
C ARG A 149 30.29 9.19 15.39
N MET A 150 29.05 9.68 15.55
CA MET A 150 27.87 9.08 14.92
C MET A 150 27.93 9.20 13.39
N ASP A 151 28.43 10.32 12.85
CA ASP A 151 28.63 10.48 11.40
C ASP A 151 29.65 9.46 10.85
N VAL A 152 30.75 9.25 11.57
CA VAL A 152 31.77 8.27 11.19
C VAL A 152 31.24 6.84 11.26
N LEU A 153 30.52 6.49 12.33
CA LEU A 153 29.92 5.16 12.50
C LEU A 153 28.86 4.90 11.41
N SER A 154 28.01 5.85 11.13
CA SER A 154 26.98 5.70 10.08
C SER A 154 27.63 5.54 8.70
N ALA A 155 28.69 6.30 8.40
CA ALA A 155 29.42 6.16 7.15
C ALA A 155 30.13 4.79 7.02
N GLN A 156 30.62 4.24 8.12
CA GLN A 156 31.22 2.91 8.13
C GLN A 156 30.14 1.83 7.91
N GLN A 157 29.05 1.87 8.65
CA GLN A 157 27.92 0.95 8.51
C GLN A 157 27.36 0.93 7.09
N ASN A 158 27.24 2.10 6.49
CA ASN A 158 26.77 2.23 5.11
C ASN A 158 27.68 1.53 4.12
N ARG A 159 28.98 1.65 4.30
CA ARG A 159 29.97 0.96 3.44
C ARG A 159 29.93 -0.54 3.63
N GLU A 160 29.84 -1.01 4.87
CA GLU A 160 29.75 -2.45 5.17
C GLU A 160 28.47 -3.05 4.62
N MET A 161 27.33 -2.34 4.77
CA MET A 161 26.06 -2.74 4.17
C MET A 161 26.15 -2.77 2.64
N GLU A 162 26.72 -1.74 2.01
CA GLU A 162 26.89 -1.72 0.55
C GLU A 162 27.72 -2.90 0.06
N ILE A 163 28.84 -3.22 0.73
CA ILE A 163 29.69 -4.35 0.37
C ILE A 163 28.90 -5.67 0.48
N CYS A 164 28.22 -5.87 1.60
CA CYS A 164 27.41 -7.06 1.83
C CYS A 164 26.31 -7.23 0.77
N LEU A 165 25.56 -6.16 0.47
CA LEU A 165 24.50 -6.19 -0.54
C LEU A 165 25.05 -6.51 -1.93
N ARG A 166 26.21 -5.96 -2.31
CA ARG A 166 26.86 -6.25 -3.58
C ARG A 166 27.37 -7.70 -3.65
N GLU A 167 27.90 -8.25 -2.55
CA GLU A 167 28.30 -9.65 -2.47
C GLU A 167 27.11 -10.62 -2.66
N HIS A 168 25.90 -10.20 -2.25
CA HIS A 168 24.65 -10.92 -2.51
C HIS A 168 24.06 -10.65 -3.92
N GLY A 169 24.78 -9.93 -4.78
CA GLY A 169 24.37 -9.67 -6.15
C GLY A 169 23.36 -8.52 -6.32
N VAL A 170 23.16 -7.69 -5.30
CA VAL A 170 22.27 -6.54 -5.39
C VAL A 170 22.93 -5.43 -6.22
N ASP A 171 22.18 -4.90 -7.18
CA ASP A 171 22.56 -3.74 -7.99
C ASP A 171 21.97 -2.45 -7.43
N HIS A 172 20.67 -2.44 -7.17
CA HIS A 172 19.96 -1.28 -6.68
C HIS A 172 18.76 -1.66 -5.82
N TYR A 173 18.19 -0.66 -5.15
CA TYR A 173 16.90 -0.76 -4.46
C TYR A 173 15.80 -0.18 -5.33
N GLU A 174 14.69 -0.90 -5.48
CA GLU A 174 13.56 -0.52 -6.31
C GLU A 174 12.30 -0.38 -5.46
N VAL A 175 11.56 0.71 -5.71
CA VAL A 175 10.22 0.94 -5.16
C VAL A 175 9.25 1.11 -6.31
N ARG A 176 8.19 0.30 -6.32
CA ARG A 176 7.06 0.42 -7.24
C ARG A 176 5.88 1.04 -6.52
N TYR A 177 5.33 2.09 -7.07
CA TYR A 177 4.27 2.84 -6.41
C TYR A 177 3.31 3.49 -7.39
N HIS A 178 2.12 3.81 -6.90
CA HIS A 178 1.20 4.74 -7.56
C HIS A 178 1.21 6.08 -6.85
N SER A 179 1.34 7.16 -7.62
CA SER A 179 1.34 8.51 -7.07
C SER A 179 -0.09 9.00 -6.79
N ASP A 180 -0.24 9.85 -5.79
CA ASP A 180 -1.53 10.39 -5.35
C ASP A 180 -2.22 11.27 -6.41
N ASP A 181 -1.49 11.79 -7.41
CA ASP A 181 -2.06 12.52 -8.55
C ASP A 181 -2.97 11.64 -9.43
N GLN A 182 -2.78 10.31 -9.39
CA GLN A 182 -3.63 9.34 -10.08
C GLN A 182 -4.96 9.07 -9.36
N PHE A 183 -5.22 9.66 -8.19
CA PHE A 183 -6.40 9.42 -7.35
C PHE A 183 -7.71 9.45 -8.14
N TRP A 184 -7.95 10.48 -8.93
CA TRP A 184 -9.20 10.61 -9.68
C TRP A 184 -9.34 9.57 -10.79
N ARG A 185 -8.23 9.19 -11.43
CA ARG A 185 -8.23 8.12 -12.43
C ARG A 185 -8.67 6.81 -11.79
N PHE A 186 -8.13 6.47 -10.62
CA PHE A 186 -8.50 5.28 -9.87
C PHE A 186 -9.97 5.33 -9.41
N GLN A 187 -10.42 6.50 -8.91
CA GLN A 187 -11.81 6.70 -8.49
C GLN A 187 -12.80 6.45 -9.63
N PHE A 188 -12.56 6.99 -10.82
CA PHE A 188 -13.44 6.79 -11.97
C PHE A 188 -13.40 5.35 -12.47
N THR A 189 -12.22 4.73 -12.55
CA THR A 189 -12.06 3.36 -13.00
C THR A 189 -12.80 2.39 -12.08
N GLU A 190 -12.55 2.48 -10.77
CA GLU A 190 -13.19 1.59 -9.79
C GLU A 190 -14.69 1.83 -9.69
N ALA A 191 -15.14 3.08 -9.67
CA ALA A 191 -16.57 3.39 -9.67
C ALA A 191 -17.29 2.83 -10.90
N ALA A 192 -16.70 2.96 -12.10
CA ALA A 192 -17.26 2.40 -13.32
C ALA A 192 -17.37 0.87 -13.27
N LEU A 193 -16.31 0.18 -12.82
CA LEU A 193 -16.32 -1.27 -12.69
C LEU A 193 -17.36 -1.75 -11.66
N VAL A 194 -17.46 -1.08 -10.52
CA VAL A 194 -18.43 -1.39 -9.47
C VAL A 194 -19.86 -1.15 -9.96
N LEU A 195 -20.12 -0.08 -10.73
CA LEU A 195 -21.43 0.18 -11.32
C LEU A 195 -21.82 -0.86 -12.37
N ILE A 196 -20.87 -1.30 -13.21
CA ILE A 196 -21.09 -2.39 -14.15
C ILE A 196 -21.46 -3.67 -13.38
N LEU A 197 -20.70 -4.01 -12.35
CA LEU A 197 -20.98 -5.16 -11.49
C LEU A 197 -22.36 -5.05 -10.84
N SER A 198 -22.75 -3.87 -10.38
CA SER A 198 -24.09 -3.60 -9.82
C SER A 198 -25.19 -3.87 -10.84
N GLY A 199 -24.97 -3.50 -12.10
CA GLY A 199 -25.88 -3.79 -13.20
C GLY A 199 -26.04 -5.30 -13.45
N LEU A 200 -24.98 -6.08 -13.29
CA LEU A 200 -25.06 -7.53 -13.44
C LEU A 200 -25.93 -8.18 -12.36
N PHE A 201 -25.99 -7.62 -11.14
CA PHE A 201 -26.88 -8.13 -10.08
C PHE A 201 -28.36 -7.90 -10.37
N LEU A 202 -28.73 -7.01 -11.30
CA LEU A 202 -30.10 -6.85 -11.75
C LEU A 202 -30.61 -8.07 -12.52
N LEU A 203 -29.74 -8.81 -13.23
CA LEU A 203 -30.14 -9.96 -14.03
C LEU A 203 -30.82 -11.06 -13.19
N PRO A 204 -30.21 -11.57 -12.10
CA PRO A 204 -30.86 -12.54 -11.23
C PRO A 204 -32.08 -11.96 -10.48
N ALA A 205 -32.08 -10.66 -10.16
CA ALA A 205 -33.22 -10.00 -9.53
C ALA A 205 -34.43 -9.99 -10.48
N LEU A 206 -34.24 -9.60 -11.75
CA LEU A 206 -35.30 -9.61 -12.76
C LEU A 206 -35.80 -11.03 -13.05
N TRP A 207 -34.91 -12.02 -13.06
CA TRP A 207 -35.27 -13.40 -13.24
C TRP A 207 -36.11 -13.92 -12.05
N GLY A 208 -35.71 -13.56 -10.80
CA GLY A 208 -36.50 -13.87 -9.61
C GLY A 208 -37.92 -13.30 -9.67
N LEU A 209 -38.05 -12.01 -10.07
CA LEU A 209 -39.37 -11.37 -10.23
C LEU A 209 -40.26 -12.06 -11.28
N ARG A 210 -39.68 -12.56 -12.38
CA ARG A 210 -40.45 -13.30 -13.39
C ARG A 210 -41.03 -14.64 -12.87
N ARG A 211 -40.36 -15.24 -11.89
CA ARG A 211 -40.84 -16.47 -11.25
C ARG A 211 -41.95 -16.24 -10.21
N LEU A 212 -42.10 -15.01 -9.72
CA LEU A 212 -43.13 -14.63 -8.77
C LEU A 212 -44.45 -14.20 -9.46
N LYS A 213 -44.46 -14.07 -10.80
CA LYS A 213 -45.70 -13.84 -11.52
C LYS A 213 -46.45 -15.18 -11.60
N PRO A 214 -47.71 -15.27 -11.10
CA PRO A 214 -48.54 -16.45 -11.18
C PRO A 214 -48.90 -16.80 -12.63
#